data_a3496e09f25946329785d50158883561
#
_entry.id   a3496e09f25946329785d50158883561
#
_cell.length_a   1.000
_cell.length_b   1.000
_cell.length_c   1.000
_cell.angle_alpha   90.00
_cell.angle_beta   90.00
_cell.angle_gamma   90.00
#
_symmetry.space_group_name_H-M   'P 1'
#
loop_
_entity.id
_entity.type
_entity.pdbx_description
1 polymer ?
#
loop_
_entity_poly.entity_id
_entity_poly.type
_entity_poly.pdbx_seq_one_letter_code
_entity_poly.pdbx_strand_id
1 'polypeptide(L)'
;MTGRERTSRPKPNLEIDLYSTRDGMRTVENPVRRAILTALREREYTFDEIVALAGRAKSTVSVHLQDLTAAGVIGSRADPEDARRKIFFLTGELVASVTPDDRVADALAAYTGAYRAGSSDPFAFYKLIFRTVRVSLMQEGILLDPLLTRAGERVGEELYPAVTETDTGAFCAKIARFWEEHNLGRIEIAGTEPLTLLVYDCFECADLPVTGKPACAFDSGI
;
A
#
# COMPACT_ATOMS: atom_id res chain seq x y z
N MET A 1 9.18 -30.96 -28.92
CA MET A 1 8.24 -30.57 -27.84
C MET A 1 7.94 -29.10 -28.02
N THR A 2 6.77 -28.84 -28.61
CA THR A 2 6.35 -27.52 -29.09
C THR A 2 5.89 -26.64 -27.91
N GLY A 3 6.64 -25.60 -27.66
CA GLY A 3 6.26 -24.57 -26.67
C GLY A 3 4.95 -23.89 -27.12
N ARG A 4 3.90 -24.03 -26.31
CA ARG A 4 2.70 -23.21 -26.45
C ARG A 4 3.06 -21.77 -26.04
N GLU A 5 3.21 -20.90 -27.04
CA GLU A 5 3.12 -19.47 -26.81
C GLU A 5 1.76 -19.18 -26.14
N ARG A 6 1.79 -18.77 -24.88
CA ARG A 6 0.64 -18.14 -24.24
C ARG A 6 0.49 -16.76 -24.86
N THR A 7 -0.35 -16.65 -25.88
CA THR A 7 -0.85 -15.35 -26.32
C THR A 7 -1.66 -14.76 -25.16
N SER A 8 -1.05 -13.88 -24.38
CA SER A 8 -1.76 -13.11 -23.36
C SER A 8 -2.75 -12.19 -24.08
N ARG A 9 -4.05 -12.47 -23.92
CA ARG A 9 -5.08 -11.46 -24.24
C ARG A 9 -4.74 -10.20 -23.45
N PRO A 10 -4.79 -9.00 -24.08
CA PRO A 10 -4.67 -7.76 -23.32
C PRO A 10 -5.74 -7.78 -22.21
N LYS A 11 -5.30 -7.76 -20.97
CA LYS A 11 -6.21 -7.65 -19.82
C LYS A 11 -6.93 -6.30 -19.95
N PRO A 12 -8.26 -6.24 -19.78
CA PRO A 12 -8.97 -4.97 -19.77
C PRO A 12 -8.29 -4.09 -18.71
N ASN A 13 -8.21 -2.79 -19.00
CA ASN A 13 -7.60 -1.80 -18.09
C ASN A 13 -8.54 -1.57 -16.86
N LEU A 14 -8.80 -2.65 -16.14
CA LEU A 14 -9.73 -2.70 -15.01
C LEU A 14 -8.94 -2.46 -13.73
N GLU A 15 -9.09 -1.26 -13.20
CA GLU A 15 -8.56 -0.92 -11.90
C GLU A 15 -9.62 -1.19 -10.83
N ILE A 16 -9.31 -2.03 -9.85
CA ILE A 16 -10.22 -2.44 -8.78
C ILE A 16 -9.57 -2.16 -7.44
N ASP A 17 -10.31 -1.54 -6.52
CA ASP A 17 -9.93 -1.42 -5.13
C ASP A 17 -10.77 -2.38 -4.28
N LEU A 18 -10.12 -3.06 -3.33
CA LEU A 18 -10.74 -4.00 -2.41
C LEU A 18 -10.75 -3.41 -1.01
N TYR A 19 -11.93 -3.24 -0.46
CA TYR A 19 -12.13 -2.70 0.89
C TYR A 19 -12.65 -3.77 1.85
N SER A 20 -12.10 -3.82 3.06
CA SER A 20 -12.67 -4.54 4.20
C SER A 20 -13.66 -3.64 4.91
N THR A 21 -14.87 -4.14 5.15
CA THR A 21 -15.93 -3.44 5.87
C THR A 21 -16.47 -4.33 6.98
N ARG A 22 -17.36 -3.80 7.85
CA ARG A 22 -18.05 -4.59 8.87
C ARG A 22 -18.81 -5.78 8.29
N ASP A 23 -19.35 -5.60 7.07
CA ASP A 23 -20.20 -6.58 6.39
C ASP A 23 -19.43 -7.45 5.39
N GLY A 24 -18.09 -7.46 5.47
CA GLY A 24 -17.20 -8.24 4.63
C GLY A 24 -16.51 -7.40 3.54
N MET A 25 -15.96 -8.10 2.55
CA MET A 25 -15.17 -7.47 1.49
C MET A 25 -16.05 -6.80 0.44
N ARG A 26 -15.60 -5.64 -0.07
CA ARG A 26 -16.26 -4.88 -1.14
C ARG A 26 -15.26 -4.51 -2.21
N THR A 27 -15.66 -4.67 -3.47
CA THR A 27 -14.90 -4.21 -4.64
C THR A 27 -15.43 -2.88 -5.16
N VAL A 28 -14.52 -1.98 -5.53
CA VAL A 28 -14.84 -0.68 -6.12
C VAL A 28 -14.09 -0.55 -7.44
N GLU A 29 -14.82 -0.59 -8.55
CA GLU A 29 -14.28 -0.52 -9.91
C GLU A 29 -14.53 0.85 -10.56
N ASN A 30 -15.60 1.53 -10.16
CA ASN A 30 -15.99 2.81 -10.75
C ASN A 30 -14.93 3.89 -10.49
N PRO A 31 -14.37 4.52 -11.55
CA PRO A 31 -13.25 5.47 -11.39
C PRO A 31 -13.62 6.71 -10.57
N VAL A 32 -14.88 7.17 -10.62
CA VAL A 32 -15.34 8.32 -9.79
C VAL A 32 -15.36 7.91 -8.32
N ARG A 33 -15.88 6.72 -7.99
CA ARG A 33 -15.89 6.22 -6.61
C ARG A 33 -14.47 6.02 -6.09
N ARG A 34 -13.57 5.47 -6.90
CA ARG A 34 -12.15 5.30 -6.54
C ARG A 34 -11.48 6.64 -6.26
N ALA A 35 -11.71 7.65 -7.11
CA ALA A 35 -11.18 9.00 -6.88
C ALA A 35 -11.70 9.63 -5.57
N ILE A 36 -13.00 9.47 -5.27
CA ILE A 36 -13.59 9.92 -4.01
C ILE A 36 -12.93 9.21 -2.81
N LEU A 37 -12.79 7.89 -2.88
CA LEU A 37 -12.19 7.10 -1.80
C LEU A 37 -10.71 7.41 -1.61
N THR A 38 -9.97 7.68 -2.69
CA THR A 38 -8.57 8.11 -2.61
C THR A 38 -8.44 9.42 -1.84
N ALA A 39 -9.31 10.40 -2.12
CA ALA A 39 -9.31 11.66 -1.37
C ALA A 39 -9.70 11.45 0.11
N LEU A 40 -10.73 10.64 0.38
CA LEU A 40 -11.18 10.36 1.75
C LEU A 40 -10.14 9.60 2.61
N ARG A 41 -9.10 9.03 2.00
CA ARG A 41 -7.96 8.45 2.73
C ARG A 41 -7.03 9.52 3.32
N GLU A 42 -7.02 10.70 2.74
CA GLU A 42 -6.17 11.81 3.21
C GLU A 42 -6.86 12.62 4.31
N ARG A 43 -8.15 12.88 4.14
CA ARG A 43 -8.98 13.61 5.12
C ARG A 43 -10.48 13.40 4.86
N GLU A 44 -11.28 13.90 5.76
CA GLU A 44 -12.72 14.00 5.58
C GLU A 44 -13.11 15.16 4.65
N TYR A 45 -14.22 15.01 3.94
CA TYR A 45 -14.70 15.99 2.96
C TYR A 45 -16.20 16.27 3.13
N THR A 46 -16.58 17.51 2.88
CA THR A 46 -17.99 17.90 2.73
C THR A 46 -18.54 17.47 1.36
N PHE A 47 -19.87 17.44 1.22
CA PHE A 47 -20.51 17.09 -0.06
C PHE A 47 -20.05 17.99 -1.21
N ASP A 48 -19.98 19.31 -1.00
CA ASP A 48 -19.62 20.27 -2.06
C ASP A 48 -18.14 20.12 -2.46
N GLU A 49 -17.24 19.83 -1.54
CA GLU A 49 -15.84 19.53 -1.84
C GLU A 49 -15.71 18.25 -2.68
N ILE A 50 -16.48 17.19 -2.35
CA ILE A 50 -16.49 15.95 -3.14
C ILE A 50 -17.04 16.20 -4.55
N VAL A 51 -18.08 17.02 -4.69
CA VAL A 51 -18.61 17.41 -6.01
C VAL A 51 -17.56 18.13 -6.83
N ALA A 52 -16.83 19.08 -6.23
CA ALA A 52 -15.75 19.81 -6.90
C ALA A 52 -14.61 18.87 -7.32
N LEU A 53 -14.19 17.95 -6.44
CA LEU A 53 -13.15 16.95 -6.71
C LEU A 53 -13.56 15.99 -7.83
N ALA A 54 -14.80 15.49 -7.78
CA ALA A 54 -15.29 14.49 -8.74
C ALA A 54 -15.54 15.08 -10.14
N GLY A 55 -15.72 16.42 -10.26
CA GLY A 55 -16.02 17.07 -11.52
C GLY A 55 -17.29 16.56 -12.20
N ARG A 56 -18.30 16.16 -11.41
CA ARG A 56 -19.56 15.57 -11.86
C ARG A 56 -20.75 16.32 -11.27
N ALA A 57 -21.92 16.16 -11.90
CA ALA A 57 -23.16 16.76 -11.40
C ALA A 57 -23.47 16.29 -9.95
N LYS A 58 -24.04 17.18 -9.12
CA LYS A 58 -24.41 16.88 -7.73
C LYS A 58 -25.26 15.62 -7.59
N SER A 59 -26.22 15.41 -8.50
CA SER A 59 -27.07 14.21 -8.51
C SER A 59 -26.25 12.92 -8.72
N THR A 60 -25.28 12.93 -9.63
CA THR A 60 -24.40 11.78 -9.89
C THR A 60 -23.52 11.46 -8.68
N VAL A 61 -22.91 12.50 -8.07
CA VAL A 61 -22.09 12.33 -6.86
C VAL A 61 -22.94 11.83 -5.70
N SER A 62 -24.16 12.32 -5.54
CA SER A 62 -25.10 11.85 -4.50
C SER A 62 -25.37 10.35 -4.61
N VAL A 63 -25.60 9.83 -5.82
CA VAL A 63 -25.77 8.38 -6.06
C VAL A 63 -24.52 7.59 -5.67
N HIS A 64 -23.34 8.06 -6.09
CA HIS A 64 -22.08 7.39 -5.72
C HIS A 64 -21.86 7.34 -4.20
N LEU A 65 -22.14 8.43 -3.49
CA LEU A 65 -22.00 8.49 -2.04
C LEU A 65 -23.04 7.60 -1.33
N GLN A 66 -24.27 7.54 -1.83
CA GLN A 66 -25.30 6.63 -1.30
C GLN A 66 -24.87 5.18 -1.45
N ASP A 67 -24.38 4.77 -2.63
CA ASP A 67 -23.94 3.41 -2.89
C ASP A 67 -22.72 3.02 -2.01
N LEU A 68 -21.75 3.92 -1.86
CA LEU A 68 -20.59 3.70 -1.01
C LEU A 68 -20.97 3.61 0.48
N THR A 69 -21.95 4.40 0.91
CA THR A 69 -22.49 4.35 2.28
C THR A 69 -23.25 3.03 2.51
N ALA A 70 -24.10 2.64 1.56
CA ALA A 70 -24.84 1.37 1.63
C ALA A 70 -23.89 0.15 1.63
N ALA A 71 -22.76 0.25 0.93
CA ALA A 71 -21.72 -0.77 0.95
C ALA A 71 -20.87 -0.79 2.24
N GLY A 72 -21.07 0.17 3.15
CA GLY A 72 -20.31 0.27 4.39
C GLY A 72 -18.84 0.71 4.19
N VAL A 73 -18.51 1.28 3.04
CA VAL A 73 -17.15 1.75 2.74
C VAL A 73 -16.90 3.16 3.28
N ILE A 74 -17.94 4.00 3.27
CA ILE A 74 -17.91 5.35 3.85
C ILE A 74 -19.05 5.55 4.86
N GLY A 75 -18.80 6.46 5.80
CA GLY A 75 -19.79 7.02 6.69
C GLY A 75 -20.07 8.48 6.42
N SER A 76 -21.11 9.03 7.05
CA SER A 76 -21.35 10.46 7.06
C SER A 76 -21.89 10.92 8.42
N ARG A 77 -21.57 12.17 8.78
CA ARG A 77 -22.10 12.85 9.95
C ARG A 77 -22.47 14.30 9.62
N ALA A 78 -23.27 14.93 10.47
CA ALA A 78 -23.50 16.37 10.34
C ALA A 78 -22.18 17.13 10.61
N ASP A 79 -21.99 18.23 9.90
CA ASP A 79 -20.89 19.15 10.17
C ASP A 79 -21.14 19.87 11.51
N PRO A 80 -20.16 19.88 12.44
CA PRO A 80 -20.30 20.57 13.72
C PRO A 80 -20.55 22.07 13.60
N GLU A 81 -20.07 22.71 12.51
CA GLU A 81 -20.21 24.14 12.28
C GLU A 81 -21.52 24.49 11.53
N ASP A 82 -22.04 23.57 10.74
CA ASP A 82 -23.30 23.75 9.99
C ASP A 82 -24.03 22.40 9.85
N ALA A 83 -25.01 22.15 10.70
CA ALA A 83 -25.81 20.93 10.72
C ALA A 83 -26.55 20.62 9.39
N ARG A 84 -26.64 21.58 8.46
CA ARG A 84 -27.19 21.36 7.11
C ARG A 84 -26.24 20.69 6.18
N ARG A 85 -24.93 20.68 6.51
CA ARG A 85 -23.87 20.06 5.74
C ARG A 85 -23.59 18.67 6.27
N LYS A 86 -23.15 17.79 5.38
CA LYS A 86 -22.65 16.46 5.73
C LYS A 86 -21.16 16.38 5.44
N ILE A 87 -20.44 15.80 6.38
CA ILE A 87 -19.04 15.42 6.26
C ILE A 87 -19.00 13.92 6.02
N PHE A 88 -18.24 13.49 5.03
CA PHE A 88 -18.03 12.09 4.66
C PHE A 88 -16.63 11.64 5.07
N PHE A 89 -16.51 10.40 5.52
CA PHE A 89 -15.27 9.78 5.99
C PHE A 89 -15.26 8.28 5.66
N LEU A 90 -14.06 7.69 5.62
CA LEU A 90 -13.91 6.26 5.43
C LEU A 90 -14.34 5.50 6.69
N THR A 91 -15.06 4.39 6.48
CA THR A 91 -15.37 3.38 7.49
C THR A 91 -14.78 2.02 7.11
N GLY A 92 -14.55 1.80 5.82
CA GLY A 92 -13.88 0.62 5.31
C GLY A 92 -12.37 0.84 5.16
N GLU A 93 -11.59 -0.21 5.28
CA GLU A 93 -10.14 -0.21 5.11
C GLU A 93 -9.76 -0.72 3.72
N LEU A 94 -8.90 0.02 3.00
CA LEU A 94 -8.32 -0.48 1.76
C LEU A 94 -7.36 -1.64 2.06
N VAL A 95 -7.63 -2.79 1.46
CA VAL A 95 -6.81 -4.01 1.62
C VAL A 95 -5.86 -4.19 0.45
N ALA A 96 -6.36 -4.00 -0.77
CA ALA A 96 -5.60 -4.21 -2.00
C ALA A 96 -6.14 -3.36 -3.14
N SER A 97 -5.28 -3.10 -4.12
CA SER A 97 -5.68 -2.56 -5.43
C SER A 97 -5.18 -3.49 -6.53
N VAL A 98 -6.00 -3.71 -7.55
CA VAL A 98 -5.61 -4.46 -8.75
C VAL A 98 -5.45 -3.44 -9.88
N THR A 99 -4.24 -3.31 -10.38
CA THR A 99 -3.91 -2.41 -11.49
C THR A 99 -2.99 -3.19 -12.43
N PRO A 100 -3.51 -3.83 -13.47
CA PRO A 100 -2.69 -4.56 -14.44
C PRO A 100 -1.67 -3.62 -15.10
N ASP A 101 -0.40 -4.01 -15.07
CA ASP A 101 0.68 -3.29 -15.75
C ASP A 101 1.63 -4.31 -16.41
N ASP A 102 1.49 -4.51 -17.71
CA ASP A 102 2.28 -5.48 -18.48
C ASP A 102 3.80 -5.17 -18.43
N ARG A 103 4.17 -3.88 -18.29
CA ARG A 103 5.59 -3.48 -18.21
C ARG A 103 6.23 -3.92 -16.88
N VAL A 104 5.46 -3.89 -15.81
CA VAL A 104 5.91 -4.40 -14.50
C VAL A 104 6.05 -5.92 -14.54
N ALA A 105 5.12 -6.63 -15.20
CA ALA A 105 5.15 -8.08 -15.34
C ALA A 105 6.45 -8.58 -16.02
N ASP A 106 6.84 -7.94 -17.13
CA ASP A 106 8.04 -8.31 -17.88
C ASP A 106 9.34 -8.05 -17.07
N ALA A 107 9.43 -6.90 -16.40
CA ALA A 107 10.58 -6.55 -15.58
C ALA A 107 10.74 -7.49 -14.37
N LEU A 108 9.64 -7.91 -13.77
CA LEU A 108 9.64 -8.77 -12.59
C LEU A 108 9.88 -10.25 -12.94
N ALA A 109 9.52 -10.71 -14.15
CA ALA A 109 9.82 -12.06 -14.60
C ALA A 109 11.34 -12.37 -14.65
N ALA A 110 12.15 -11.35 -14.97
CA ALA A 110 13.60 -11.46 -14.98
C ALA A 110 14.21 -11.59 -13.57
N TYR A 111 13.57 -11.02 -12.56
CA TYR A 111 14.09 -11.00 -11.18
C TYR A 111 14.16 -12.39 -10.56
N THR A 112 13.12 -13.22 -10.69
CA THR A 112 13.08 -14.55 -10.09
C THR A 112 14.13 -15.50 -10.66
N GLY A 113 14.64 -15.23 -11.88
CA GLY A 113 15.72 -15.99 -12.50
C GLY A 113 17.12 -15.63 -11.98
N ALA A 114 17.28 -14.51 -11.27
CA ALA A 114 18.58 -14.01 -10.84
C ALA A 114 19.08 -14.63 -9.51
N TYR A 115 18.23 -15.31 -8.74
CA TYR A 115 18.63 -15.95 -7.50
C TYR A 115 19.60 -17.10 -7.75
N ARG A 116 20.81 -17.01 -7.19
CA ARG A 116 21.79 -18.08 -7.26
C ARG A 116 21.53 -19.10 -6.15
N ALA A 117 21.04 -20.28 -6.51
CA ALA A 117 20.97 -21.43 -5.61
C ALA A 117 22.41 -21.77 -5.18
N GLY A 118 22.79 -21.48 -3.95
CA GLY A 118 24.14 -21.74 -3.44
C GLY A 118 24.50 -20.93 -2.20
N SER A 119 23.66 -20.00 -1.79
CA SER A 119 23.82 -19.35 -0.49
C SER A 119 23.44 -20.31 0.63
N SER A 120 24.37 -20.57 1.55
CA SER A 120 24.10 -21.30 2.80
C SER A 120 23.49 -20.38 3.87
N ASP A 121 23.25 -19.10 3.56
CA ASP A 121 22.63 -18.14 4.45
C ASP A 121 21.11 -18.37 4.51
N PRO A 122 20.56 -18.83 5.65
CA PRO A 122 19.12 -19.02 5.79
C PRO A 122 18.32 -17.74 5.57
N PHE A 123 18.90 -16.60 5.91
CA PHE A 123 18.25 -15.31 5.76
C PHE A 123 18.07 -14.92 4.28
N ALA A 124 19.04 -15.20 3.43
CA ALA A 124 18.92 -15.01 1.98
C ALA A 124 17.75 -15.83 1.39
N PHE A 125 17.51 -17.03 1.92
CA PHE A 125 16.39 -17.87 1.50
C PHE A 125 15.04 -17.27 1.90
N TYR A 126 14.89 -16.76 3.12
CA TYR A 126 13.66 -16.09 3.53
C TYR A 126 13.39 -14.81 2.73
N LYS A 127 14.42 -14.01 2.45
CA LYS A 127 14.33 -12.86 1.54
C LYS A 127 13.82 -13.29 0.17
N LEU A 128 14.35 -14.37 -0.40
CA LEU A 128 13.91 -14.92 -1.69
C LEU A 128 12.41 -15.27 -1.65
N ILE A 129 11.97 -16.02 -0.62
CA ILE A 129 10.55 -16.41 -0.49
C ILE A 129 9.67 -15.16 -0.46
N PHE A 130 9.95 -14.23 0.47
CA PHE A 130 9.16 -13.01 0.65
C PHE A 130 9.06 -12.19 -0.64
N ARG A 131 10.21 -11.95 -1.28
CA ARG A 131 10.28 -11.20 -2.54
C ARG A 131 9.57 -11.92 -3.68
N THR A 132 9.72 -13.25 -3.79
CA THR A 132 9.06 -14.02 -4.85
C THR A 132 7.55 -13.96 -4.72
N VAL A 133 7.01 -14.10 -3.51
CA VAL A 133 5.56 -13.96 -3.26
C VAL A 133 5.09 -12.56 -3.66
N ARG A 134 5.80 -11.51 -3.21
CA ARG A 134 5.45 -10.13 -3.55
C ARG A 134 5.51 -9.85 -5.05
N VAL A 135 6.58 -10.27 -5.70
CA VAL A 135 6.76 -10.13 -7.16
C VAL A 135 5.66 -10.84 -7.93
N SER A 136 5.31 -12.06 -7.51
CA SER A 136 4.22 -12.81 -8.15
C SER A 136 2.88 -12.10 -8.05
N LEU A 137 2.57 -11.50 -6.90
CA LEU A 137 1.36 -10.69 -6.72
C LEU A 137 1.38 -9.44 -7.62
N MET A 138 2.51 -8.73 -7.65
CA MET A 138 2.68 -7.56 -8.50
C MET A 138 2.58 -7.88 -10.00
N GLN A 139 3.07 -9.05 -10.45
CA GLN A 139 2.91 -9.52 -11.83
C GLN A 139 1.44 -9.72 -12.21
N GLU A 140 0.61 -10.13 -11.27
CA GLU A 140 -0.84 -10.22 -11.47
C GLU A 140 -1.55 -8.86 -11.30
N GLY A 141 -0.78 -7.78 -11.04
CA GLY A 141 -1.32 -6.43 -10.79
C GLY A 141 -1.90 -6.26 -9.38
N ILE A 142 -1.69 -7.21 -8.48
CA ILE A 142 -2.23 -7.18 -7.13
C ILE A 142 -1.25 -6.40 -6.22
N LEU A 143 -1.67 -5.24 -5.75
CA LEU A 143 -0.91 -4.38 -4.85
C LEU A 143 -1.50 -4.50 -3.43
N LEU A 144 -0.71 -5.08 -2.53
CA LEU A 144 -1.09 -5.30 -1.12
C LEU A 144 -0.47 -4.25 -0.18
N ASP A 145 0.04 -3.15 -0.70
CA ASP A 145 0.76 -2.14 0.09
C ASP A 145 0.00 -1.69 1.35
N PRO A 146 -1.32 -1.41 1.33
CA PRO A 146 -2.03 -1.01 2.54
C PRO A 146 -2.08 -2.10 3.61
N LEU A 147 -2.18 -3.37 3.20
CA LEU A 147 -2.14 -4.50 4.12
C LEU A 147 -0.73 -4.71 4.70
N LEU A 148 0.29 -4.58 3.85
CA LEU A 148 1.68 -4.73 4.27
C LEU A 148 2.11 -3.63 5.24
N THR A 149 1.71 -2.37 5.01
CA THR A 149 1.96 -1.27 5.94
C THR A 149 1.37 -1.58 7.32
N ARG A 150 0.09 -1.98 7.40
CA ARG A 150 -0.52 -2.36 8.68
C ARG A 150 0.13 -3.58 9.34
N ALA A 151 0.62 -4.52 8.54
CA ALA A 151 1.37 -5.66 9.10
C ALA A 151 2.72 -5.20 9.65
N GLY A 152 3.40 -4.25 9.00
CA GLY A 152 4.59 -3.59 9.51
C GLY A 152 4.33 -2.82 10.81
N GLU A 153 3.27 -2.01 10.86
CA GLU A 153 2.84 -1.28 12.07
C GLU A 153 2.69 -2.20 13.28
N ARG A 154 2.04 -3.36 13.11
CA ARG A 154 1.91 -4.35 14.20
C ARG A 154 3.26 -4.90 14.65
N VAL A 155 4.19 -5.13 13.72
CA VAL A 155 5.55 -5.55 14.07
C VAL A 155 6.29 -4.42 14.79
N GLY A 156 6.15 -3.18 14.33
CA GLY A 156 6.72 -2.00 14.98
C GLY A 156 6.20 -1.81 16.41
N GLU A 157 4.90 -2.00 16.65
CA GLU A 157 4.30 -1.95 17.99
C GLU A 157 4.94 -2.99 18.94
N GLU A 158 5.17 -4.21 18.47
CA GLU A 158 5.83 -5.27 19.25
C GLU A 158 7.33 -5.01 19.48
N LEU A 159 8.00 -4.37 18.53
CA LEU A 159 9.42 -4.04 18.62
C LEU A 159 9.69 -2.77 19.47
N TYR A 160 8.72 -1.87 19.55
CA TYR A 160 8.86 -0.57 20.21
C TYR A 160 9.48 -0.64 21.62
N PRO A 161 9.06 -1.57 22.53
CA PRO A 161 9.66 -1.67 23.86
C PRO A 161 11.17 -1.97 23.85
N ALA A 162 11.65 -2.65 22.80
CA ALA A 162 13.06 -3.01 22.66
C ALA A 162 13.92 -1.86 22.11
N VAL A 163 13.33 -0.96 21.32
CA VAL A 163 14.05 0.13 20.63
C VAL A 163 13.75 1.53 21.19
N THR A 164 12.76 1.68 22.06
CA THR A 164 12.35 2.98 22.58
C THR A 164 13.45 3.69 23.37
N GLU A 165 13.54 5.00 23.18
CA GLU A 165 14.42 5.94 23.91
C GLU A 165 13.69 7.27 24.10
N THR A 166 14.12 8.06 25.08
CA THR A 166 13.51 9.38 25.36
C THR A 166 14.02 10.47 24.42
N ASP A 167 15.24 10.32 23.93
CA ASP A 167 15.86 11.25 22.98
C ASP A 167 15.65 10.72 21.54
N THR A 168 15.17 11.57 20.65
CA THR A 168 14.88 11.22 19.24
C THR A 168 16.14 10.73 18.52
N GLY A 169 17.30 11.35 18.77
CA GLY A 169 18.56 10.93 18.14
C GLY A 169 19.00 9.55 18.61
N ALA A 170 18.93 9.29 19.93
CA ALA A 170 19.22 7.98 20.51
C ALA A 170 18.23 6.91 20.01
N PHE A 171 16.95 7.23 19.91
CA PHE A 171 15.92 6.36 19.34
C PHE A 171 16.25 5.97 17.89
N CYS A 172 16.52 6.95 17.02
CA CYS A 172 16.90 6.71 15.63
C CYS A 172 18.18 5.87 15.48
N ALA A 173 19.19 6.14 16.32
CA ALA A 173 20.42 5.36 16.33
C ALA A 173 20.19 3.88 16.74
N LYS A 174 19.26 3.66 17.68
CA LYS A 174 18.90 2.31 18.13
C LYS A 174 18.12 1.55 17.07
N ILE A 175 17.20 2.21 16.37
CA ILE A 175 16.51 1.63 15.20
C ILE A 175 17.53 1.28 14.10
N ALA A 176 18.44 2.21 13.75
CA ALA A 176 19.43 1.97 12.72
C ALA A 176 20.29 0.74 13.04
N ARG A 177 20.72 0.61 14.29
CA ARG A 177 21.47 -0.57 14.76
C ARG A 177 20.64 -1.83 14.67
N PHE A 178 19.38 -1.80 15.08
CA PHE A 178 18.47 -2.95 15.00
C PHE A 178 18.32 -3.44 13.54
N TRP A 179 18.16 -2.52 12.59
CA TRP A 179 18.07 -2.85 11.16
C TRP A 179 19.32 -3.57 10.65
N GLU A 180 20.52 -3.06 11.01
CA GLU A 180 21.80 -3.69 10.63
C GLU A 180 21.96 -5.07 11.27
N GLU A 181 21.75 -5.20 12.58
CA GLU A 181 21.90 -6.45 13.32
C GLU A 181 20.98 -7.55 12.82
N HIS A 182 19.80 -7.19 12.30
CA HIS A 182 18.81 -8.13 11.76
C HIS A 182 18.84 -8.24 10.24
N ASN A 183 19.82 -7.65 9.56
CA ASN A 183 19.95 -7.64 8.11
C ASN A 183 18.69 -7.13 7.36
N LEU A 184 17.97 -6.17 7.95
CA LEU A 184 16.78 -5.55 7.35
C LEU A 184 17.15 -4.44 6.36
N GLY A 185 18.36 -3.90 6.48
CA GLY A 185 18.89 -2.82 5.68
C GLY A 185 19.79 -1.92 6.51
N ARG A 186 20.23 -0.79 5.94
CA ARG A 186 20.98 0.26 6.60
C ARG A 186 20.16 1.54 6.63
N ILE A 187 20.00 2.12 7.81
CA ILE A 187 19.25 3.38 7.99
C ILE A 187 20.24 4.54 8.16
N GLU A 188 19.96 5.63 7.44
CA GLU A 188 20.65 6.91 7.58
C GLU A 188 19.61 7.99 7.94
N ILE A 189 19.95 8.84 8.93
CA ILE A 189 19.08 9.94 9.35
C ILE A 189 19.39 11.14 8.47
N ALA A 190 18.49 11.47 7.55
CA ALA A 190 18.64 12.58 6.61
C ALA A 190 18.14 13.91 7.19
N GLY A 191 17.26 13.88 8.18
CA GLY A 191 16.73 15.08 8.85
C GLY A 191 15.96 14.74 10.11
N THR A 192 15.85 15.69 11.02
CA THR A 192 15.10 15.57 12.28
C THR A 192 13.82 16.38 12.30
N GLU A 193 13.67 17.38 11.42
CA GLU A 193 12.49 18.25 11.30
C GLU A 193 12.17 18.54 9.82
N PRO A 194 11.28 17.79 9.15
CA PRO A 194 10.64 16.56 9.65
C PRO A 194 11.63 15.41 9.79
N LEU A 195 11.34 14.45 10.68
CA LEU A 195 12.14 13.25 10.81
C LEU A 195 12.13 12.50 9.48
N THR A 196 13.32 12.32 8.91
CA THR A 196 13.49 11.67 7.61
C THR A 196 14.55 10.58 7.71
N LEU A 197 14.16 9.36 7.49
CA LEU A 197 15.03 8.18 7.47
C LEU A 197 15.18 7.68 6.04
N LEU A 198 16.42 7.44 5.61
CA LEU A 198 16.72 6.80 4.33
C LEU A 198 17.13 5.36 4.59
N VAL A 199 16.44 4.43 3.97
CA VAL A 199 16.74 2.99 4.11
C VAL A 199 17.44 2.50 2.85
N TYR A 200 18.64 1.95 3.01
CA TYR A 200 19.44 1.34 1.95
C TYR A 200 19.47 -0.17 2.12
N ASP A 201 19.61 -0.89 1.01
CA ASP A 201 19.69 -2.36 0.99
C ASP A 201 18.51 -3.05 1.71
N CYS A 202 17.34 -2.40 1.65
CA CYS A 202 16.11 -2.84 2.31
C CYS A 202 15.79 -4.30 1.96
N PHE A 203 15.50 -5.12 2.97
CA PHE A 203 15.20 -6.54 2.80
C PHE A 203 14.00 -6.77 1.87
N GLU A 204 13.07 -5.83 1.83
CA GLU A 204 11.84 -5.92 1.05
C GLU A 204 12.06 -5.62 -0.44
N CYS A 205 12.85 -4.60 -0.76
CA CYS A 205 12.92 -4.05 -2.12
C CYS A 205 14.33 -3.99 -2.75
N ALA A 206 15.40 -4.23 -2.00
CA ALA A 206 16.74 -4.30 -2.61
C ALA A 206 16.77 -5.37 -3.72
N ASP A 207 17.42 -5.05 -4.83
CA ASP A 207 17.51 -5.88 -6.03
C ASP A 207 16.19 -6.04 -6.83
N LEU A 208 15.09 -5.42 -6.41
CA LEU A 208 13.90 -5.36 -7.24
C LEU A 208 14.10 -4.40 -8.42
N PRO A 209 13.56 -4.72 -9.60
CA PRO A 209 13.59 -3.78 -10.72
C PRO A 209 12.86 -2.49 -10.36
N VAL A 210 13.36 -1.35 -10.87
CA VAL A 210 12.72 -0.04 -10.67
C VAL A 210 11.40 -0.01 -11.43
N THR A 211 10.30 -0.17 -10.72
CA THR A 211 8.94 -0.21 -11.29
C THR A 211 8.25 1.15 -11.29
N GLY A 212 8.90 2.17 -10.72
CA GLY A 212 8.30 3.50 -10.51
C GLY A 212 7.29 3.55 -9.36
N LYS A 213 7.10 2.43 -8.64
CA LYS A 213 6.25 2.34 -7.44
C LYS A 213 7.10 1.92 -6.24
N PRO A 214 6.90 2.50 -5.06
CA PRO A 214 7.57 2.04 -3.85
C PRO A 214 7.23 0.57 -3.59
N ALA A 215 8.20 -0.21 -3.14
CA ALA A 215 7.99 -1.61 -2.80
C ALA A 215 8.37 -1.91 -1.34
N CYS A 216 8.37 -0.90 -0.47
CA CYS A 216 8.81 -0.95 0.92
C CYS A 216 7.64 -0.72 1.89
N ALA A 217 6.45 -1.18 1.55
CA ALA A 217 5.25 -0.90 2.34
C ALA A 217 5.30 -1.54 3.74
N PHE A 218 5.85 -2.73 3.85
CA PHE A 218 6.00 -3.42 5.13
C PHE A 218 7.07 -2.73 5.99
N ASP A 219 8.26 -2.49 5.43
CA ASP A 219 9.37 -1.82 6.09
C ASP A 219 9.01 -0.40 6.54
N SER A 220 8.20 0.31 5.72
CA SER A 220 7.70 1.65 6.08
C SER A 220 6.64 1.64 7.18
N GLY A 221 6.02 0.51 7.44
CA GLY A 221 5.06 0.34 8.53
C GLY A 221 5.71 0.08 9.88
N ILE A 222 6.89 -0.57 9.89
CA ILE A 222 7.64 -0.83 11.10
C ILE A 222 8.16 0.47 11.72
#